data_c6d86b439b7af735ee8acdd18256c8c1
#
_entry.id   c6d86b439b7af735ee8acdd18256c8c1
#
_cell.length_a   1.000
_cell.length_b   1.000
_cell.length_c   1.000
_cell.angle_alpha   90.00
_cell.angle_beta   90.00
_cell.angle_gamma   90.00
#
_symmetry.space_group_name_H-M   'P 1'
#
loop_
_entity.id
_entity.type
_entity.pdbx_description
1 polymer ?
#
loop_
_entity_poly.entity_id
_entity_poly.type
_entity_poly.pdbx_seq_one_letter_code
_entity_poly.pdbx_strand_id
1 'polypeptide(L)'
;LFLRAKDKDLSADCVRAYNDWHIDEWCGAYPDRFIPMAIVPLWDPKLAANEIRRAAEKGCHAVTFSENPEKLGLPGLHLDHWDPFFAACEEVNTVVCMHIGSSSSMTVTSLDAPVDVSIAITPMNSFLALNDLIWTPILQKFPKIRIALSEGGIGWIPYALERMDYT
;
A
#
# COMPACT_ATOMS: atom_id res chain seq x y z
N LEU A 1 10.16 4.28 8.30
CA LEU A 1 10.69 5.01 9.44
C LEU A 1 9.79 4.82 10.67
N PHE A 2 8.55 5.29 10.64
CA PHE A 2 7.63 5.29 11.79
C PHE A 2 7.31 3.88 12.32
N LEU A 3 7.21 2.88 11.45
CA LEU A 3 6.96 1.48 11.84
C LEU A 3 8.01 0.94 12.83
N ARG A 4 9.27 1.35 12.69
CA ARG A 4 10.38 0.87 13.53
C ARG A 4 10.67 1.74 14.77
N ALA A 5 9.98 2.88 14.90
CA ALA A 5 10.15 3.76 16.06
C ALA A 5 9.61 3.08 17.33
N LYS A 6 10.28 3.32 18.45
CA LYS A 6 9.90 2.75 19.76
C LYS A 6 8.67 3.45 20.33
N ASP A 7 8.63 4.78 20.23
CA ASP A 7 7.52 5.60 20.69
C ASP A 7 6.44 5.62 19.62
N LYS A 8 5.37 4.87 19.84
CA LYS A 8 4.25 4.74 18.90
C LYS A 8 3.30 5.94 18.93
N ASP A 9 3.17 6.59 20.06
CA ASP A 9 2.32 7.78 20.20
C ASP A 9 2.94 8.94 19.42
N LEU A 10 4.22 9.22 19.66
CA LEU A 10 4.96 10.21 18.86
C LEU A 10 4.96 9.88 17.36
N SER A 11 5.08 8.60 17.01
CA SER A 11 5.04 8.15 15.61
C SER A 11 3.68 8.41 14.97
N ALA A 12 2.57 8.22 15.70
CA ALA A 12 1.24 8.52 15.24
C ALA A 12 1.04 10.03 15.04
N ASP A 13 1.54 10.86 15.96
CA ASP A 13 1.50 12.32 15.83
C ASP A 13 2.33 12.79 14.61
N CYS A 14 3.49 12.20 14.37
CA CYS A 14 4.29 12.49 13.18
C CYS A 14 3.56 12.11 11.88
N VAL A 15 2.86 10.97 11.84
CA VAL A 15 2.03 10.56 10.69
C VAL A 15 0.94 11.59 10.43
N ARG A 16 0.23 12.03 11.46
CA ARG A 16 -0.83 13.04 11.35
C ARG A 16 -0.28 14.38 10.85
N ALA A 17 0.80 14.85 11.46
CA ALA A 17 1.45 16.10 11.07
C ALA A 17 1.93 16.09 9.61
N TYR A 18 2.52 14.96 9.17
CA TYR A 18 2.91 14.78 7.77
C TYR A 18 1.69 14.83 6.83
N ASN A 19 0.62 14.11 7.15
CA ASN A 19 -0.59 14.09 6.32
C ASN A 19 -1.23 15.47 6.26
N ASP A 20 -1.31 16.18 7.39
CA ASP A 20 -1.86 17.55 7.43
C ASP A 20 -1.05 18.50 6.55
N TRP A 21 0.27 18.54 6.69
CA TRP A 21 1.14 19.32 5.83
C TRP A 21 1.00 18.92 4.36
N HIS A 22 1.01 17.61 4.06
CA HIS A 22 0.95 17.12 2.69
C HIS A 22 -0.38 17.45 2.00
N ILE A 23 -1.49 17.28 2.71
CA ILE A 23 -2.82 17.54 2.16
C ILE A 23 -3.10 19.03 2.07
N ASP A 24 -2.91 19.77 3.18
CA ASP A 24 -3.40 21.14 3.33
C ASP A 24 -2.45 22.15 2.68
N GLU A 25 -1.13 21.95 2.80
CA GLU A 25 -0.12 22.90 2.34
C GLU A 25 0.50 22.49 1.01
N TRP A 26 1.09 21.29 0.93
CA TRP A 26 1.79 20.85 -0.28
C TRP A 26 0.85 20.65 -1.47
N CYS A 27 -0.12 19.76 -1.34
CA CYS A 27 -1.11 19.51 -2.38
C CYS A 27 -2.15 20.63 -2.47
N GLY A 28 -2.54 21.20 -1.32
CA GLY A 28 -3.53 22.26 -1.22
C GLY A 28 -3.11 23.55 -1.89
N ALA A 29 -1.81 23.82 -2.06
CA ALA A 29 -1.32 24.96 -2.81
C ALA A 29 -1.72 24.91 -4.31
N TYR A 30 -1.92 23.69 -4.85
CA TYR A 30 -2.30 23.47 -6.26
C TYR A 30 -3.29 22.31 -6.36
N PRO A 31 -4.54 22.46 -5.90
CA PRO A 31 -5.50 21.37 -5.71
C PRO A 31 -5.83 20.59 -7.01
N ASP A 32 -5.77 21.25 -8.17
CA ASP A 32 -6.03 20.61 -9.46
C ASP A 32 -4.80 19.93 -10.09
N ARG A 33 -3.65 19.96 -9.42
CA ARG A 33 -2.38 19.44 -9.93
C ARG A 33 -1.89 18.19 -9.22
N PHE A 34 -2.34 17.96 -7.99
CA PHE A 34 -1.88 16.89 -7.13
C PHE A 34 -3.04 16.04 -6.63
N ILE A 35 -2.79 14.75 -6.50
CA ILE A 35 -3.66 13.83 -5.76
C ILE A 35 -2.94 13.55 -4.43
N PRO A 36 -3.42 14.08 -3.30
CA PRO A 36 -2.79 13.81 -2.02
C PRO A 36 -2.87 12.32 -1.68
N MET A 37 -1.80 11.80 -1.11
CA MET A 37 -1.68 10.41 -0.71
C MET A 37 -1.27 10.33 0.76
N ALA A 38 -2.14 9.81 1.61
CA ALA A 38 -1.89 9.69 3.03
C ALA A 38 -0.95 8.52 3.34
N ILE A 39 -0.14 8.68 4.39
CA ILE A 39 0.54 7.57 5.07
C ILE A 39 -0.25 7.19 6.32
N VAL A 40 -0.10 5.96 6.80
CA VAL A 40 -0.87 5.46 7.93
C VAL A 40 0.01 4.69 8.94
N PRO A 41 -0.41 4.60 10.22
CA PRO A 41 0.28 3.83 11.24
C PRO A 41 0.08 2.32 11.02
N LEU A 42 0.87 1.71 10.15
CA LEU A 42 0.76 0.28 9.78
C LEU A 42 0.93 -0.69 10.95
N TRP A 43 1.44 -0.26 12.10
CA TRP A 43 1.55 -1.11 13.30
C TRP A 43 0.22 -1.34 14.02
N ASP A 44 -0.82 -0.57 13.69
CA ASP A 44 -2.16 -0.72 14.24
C ASP A 44 -3.22 -0.43 13.17
N PRO A 45 -3.92 -1.46 12.65
CA PRO A 45 -4.90 -1.29 11.59
C PRO A 45 -6.13 -0.48 11.99
N LYS A 46 -6.44 -0.36 13.30
CA LYS A 46 -7.54 0.50 13.78
C LYS A 46 -7.13 1.97 13.77
N LEU A 47 -5.90 2.28 14.20
CA LEU A 47 -5.35 3.63 14.08
C LEU A 47 -5.21 4.02 12.60
N ALA A 48 -4.78 3.09 11.75
CA ALA A 48 -4.72 3.31 10.30
C ALA A 48 -6.11 3.63 9.73
N ALA A 49 -7.14 2.87 10.10
CA ALA A 49 -8.52 3.12 9.68
C ALA A 49 -9.03 4.51 10.10
N ASN A 50 -8.73 4.93 11.32
CA ASN A 50 -9.11 6.26 11.82
C ASN A 50 -8.42 7.37 11.02
N GLU A 51 -7.14 7.19 10.71
CA GLU A 51 -6.37 8.16 9.92
C GLU A 51 -6.86 8.25 8.47
N ILE A 52 -7.26 7.11 7.85
CA ILE A 52 -7.88 7.08 6.52
C ILE A 52 -9.15 7.92 6.49
N ARG A 53 -10.06 7.72 7.47
CA ARG A 53 -11.30 8.51 7.57
C ARG A 53 -11.01 10.00 7.74
N ARG A 54 -10.07 10.34 8.64
CA ARG A 54 -9.67 11.72 8.88
C ARG A 54 -9.08 12.39 7.63
N ALA A 55 -8.23 11.67 6.88
CA ALA A 55 -7.66 12.16 5.63
C ALA A 55 -8.73 12.34 4.55
N ALA A 56 -9.70 11.43 4.47
CA ALA A 56 -10.83 11.53 3.54
C ALA A 56 -11.73 12.74 3.80
N GLU A 57 -11.96 13.11 5.08
CA GLU A 57 -12.66 14.35 5.47
C GLU A 57 -11.97 15.61 4.92
N LYS A 58 -10.64 15.53 4.68
CA LYS A 58 -9.84 16.60 4.07
C LYS A 58 -9.74 16.50 2.54
N GLY A 59 -10.46 15.54 1.91
CA GLY A 59 -10.43 15.30 0.48
C GLY A 59 -9.28 14.41 -0.02
N CYS A 60 -8.55 13.75 0.87
CA CYS A 60 -7.51 12.80 0.50
C CYS A 60 -8.10 11.39 0.37
N HIS A 61 -8.26 10.92 -0.86
CA HIS A 61 -8.82 9.60 -1.18
C HIS A 61 -7.80 8.63 -1.78
N ALA A 62 -6.54 8.74 -1.38
CA ALA A 62 -5.50 7.77 -1.68
C ALA A 62 -4.64 7.52 -0.43
N VAL A 63 -4.24 6.28 -0.21
CA VAL A 63 -3.42 5.87 0.94
C VAL A 63 -2.32 4.91 0.50
N THR A 64 -1.13 5.05 1.08
CA THR A 64 -0.04 4.10 0.86
C THR A 64 -0.24 2.84 1.69
N PHE A 65 0.10 1.69 1.10
CA PHE A 65 0.17 0.42 1.80
C PHE A 65 1.36 -0.40 1.31
N SER A 66 1.84 -1.35 2.11
CA SER A 66 2.94 -2.24 1.68
C SER A 66 2.45 -3.30 0.70
N GLU A 67 3.19 -3.53 -0.38
CA GLU A 67 2.93 -4.61 -1.32
C GLU A 67 3.17 -6.00 -0.69
N ASN A 68 3.90 -6.04 0.43
CA ASN A 68 4.08 -7.26 1.22
C ASN A 68 4.34 -6.89 2.69
N PRO A 69 3.30 -6.79 3.53
CA PRO A 69 3.44 -6.40 4.93
C PRO A 69 4.24 -7.42 5.76
N GLU A 70 4.24 -8.71 5.39
CA GLU A 70 4.98 -9.75 6.12
C GLU A 70 6.49 -9.50 6.10
N LYS A 71 7.03 -8.99 5.00
CA LYS A 71 8.44 -8.58 4.91
C LYS A 71 8.81 -7.42 5.82
N LEU A 72 7.83 -6.66 6.28
CA LEU A 72 8.00 -5.61 7.29
C LEU A 72 7.88 -6.15 8.74
N GLY A 73 7.65 -7.45 8.91
CA GLY A 73 7.38 -8.06 10.21
C GLY A 73 5.96 -7.86 10.71
N LEU A 74 5.03 -7.56 9.81
CA LEU A 74 3.61 -7.41 10.08
C LEU A 74 2.83 -8.65 9.63
N PRO A 75 1.59 -8.85 10.09
CA PRO A 75 0.75 -9.93 9.58
C PRO A 75 0.55 -9.88 8.06
N GLY A 76 0.53 -11.04 7.42
CA GLY A 76 0.30 -11.19 5.98
C GLY A 76 -1.13 -10.83 5.58
N LEU A 77 -1.36 -10.67 4.26
CA LEU A 77 -2.65 -10.27 3.69
C LEU A 77 -3.74 -11.34 3.80
N HIS A 78 -3.38 -12.60 4.03
CA HIS A 78 -4.33 -13.71 4.15
C HIS A 78 -5.02 -13.79 5.52
N LEU A 79 -4.65 -12.90 6.47
CA LEU A 79 -5.21 -12.84 7.81
C LEU A 79 -6.21 -11.68 7.93
N ASP A 80 -7.20 -11.83 8.83
CA ASP A 80 -8.23 -10.80 9.08
C ASP A 80 -7.68 -9.53 9.78
N HIS A 81 -6.39 -9.51 10.08
CA HIS A 81 -5.72 -8.41 10.76
C HIS A 81 -5.96 -7.05 10.07
N TRP A 82 -6.00 -7.05 8.74
CA TRP A 82 -6.13 -5.83 7.93
C TRP A 82 -7.57 -5.43 7.63
N ASP A 83 -8.56 -6.20 8.09
CA ASP A 83 -9.97 -5.90 7.85
C ASP A 83 -10.36 -4.45 8.24
N PRO A 84 -9.93 -3.89 9.41
CA PRO A 84 -10.26 -2.51 9.74
C PRO A 84 -9.72 -1.49 8.74
N PHE A 85 -8.51 -1.71 8.20
CA PHE A 85 -7.89 -0.87 7.19
C PHE A 85 -8.67 -0.88 5.87
N PHE A 86 -8.94 -2.09 5.33
CA PHE A 86 -9.63 -2.23 4.05
C PHE A 86 -11.10 -1.80 4.14
N ALA A 87 -11.77 -2.07 5.25
CA ALA A 87 -13.12 -1.58 5.52
C ALA A 87 -13.19 -0.04 5.49
N ALA A 88 -12.25 0.64 6.13
CA ALA A 88 -12.20 2.10 6.10
C ALA A 88 -11.93 2.64 4.68
N CYS A 89 -11.02 2.01 3.93
CA CYS A 89 -10.75 2.41 2.53
C CYS A 89 -12.00 2.27 1.67
N GLU A 90 -12.74 1.17 1.79
CA GLU A 90 -13.98 0.98 1.05
C GLU A 90 -15.07 1.98 1.46
N GLU A 91 -15.26 2.17 2.77
CA GLU A 91 -16.26 3.08 3.36
C GLU A 91 -16.14 4.50 2.81
N VAL A 92 -14.92 5.05 2.80
CA VAL A 92 -14.66 6.43 2.35
C VAL A 92 -14.15 6.51 0.91
N ASN A 93 -14.25 5.43 0.13
CA ASN A 93 -13.87 5.36 -1.28
C ASN A 93 -12.40 5.76 -1.53
N THR A 94 -11.49 5.34 -0.65
CA THR A 94 -10.06 5.61 -0.73
C THR A 94 -9.34 4.52 -1.53
N VAL A 95 -8.49 4.90 -2.46
CA VAL A 95 -7.64 3.98 -3.25
C VAL A 95 -6.44 3.55 -2.43
N VAL A 96 -6.21 2.25 -2.34
CA VAL A 96 -5.00 1.68 -1.72
C VAL A 96 -3.88 1.63 -2.75
N CYS A 97 -2.81 2.36 -2.52
CA CYS A 97 -1.66 2.46 -3.43
C CYS A 97 -0.49 1.64 -2.87
N MET A 98 -0.09 0.62 -3.61
CA MET A 98 1.05 -0.25 -3.28
C MET A 98 2.17 0.01 -4.28
N HIS A 99 3.27 0.58 -3.79
CA HIS A 99 4.45 0.83 -4.61
C HIS A 99 5.43 -0.34 -4.50
N ILE A 100 6.07 -0.71 -5.61
CA ILE A 100 7.16 -1.70 -5.55
C ILE A 100 8.24 -1.27 -4.55
N GLY A 101 8.74 -2.21 -3.75
CA GLY A 101 9.74 -1.94 -2.71
C GLY A 101 9.18 -1.32 -1.43
N SER A 102 7.88 -1.06 -1.31
CA SER A 102 7.26 -0.55 -0.07
C SER A 102 7.36 -1.52 1.10
N SER A 103 7.62 -2.79 0.85
CA SER A 103 7.98 -3.81 1.84
C SER A 103 9.43 -3.72 2.34
N SER A 104 10.22 -2.72 1.86
CA SER A 104 11.67 -2.63 2.08
C SER A 104 12.46 -3.84 1.55
N SER A 105 11.90 -4.55 0.58
CA SER A 105 12.50 -5.71 -0.05
C SER A 105 12.23 -5.70 -1.55
N MET A 106 13.28 -5.90 -2.32
CA MET A 106 13.19 -6.03 -3.78
C MET A 106 13.45 -7.47 -4.19
N THR A 107 12.82 -7.89 -5.28
CA THR A 107 13.13 -9.18 -5.90
C THR A 107 14.56 -9.12 -6.47
N VAL A 108 15.39 -10.07 -6.08
CA VAL A 108 16.75 -10.23 -6.57
C VAL A 108 17.02 -11.71 -6.88
N THR A 109 17.91 -12.00 -7.83
CA THR A 109 18.31 -13.37 -8.14
C THR A 109 19.46 -13.83 -7.23
N SER A 110 20.41 -12.93 -6.95
CA SER A 110 21.53 -13.15 -6.02
C SER A 110 22.06 -11.80 -5.54
N LEU A 111 22.83 -11.80 -4.44
CA LEU A 111 23.41 -10.58 -3.89
C LEU A 111 24.52 -9.96 -4.75
N ASP A 112 25.16 -10.76 -5.59
CA ASP A 112 26.23 -10.38 -6.50
C ASP A 112 25.75 -10.18 -7.96
N ALA A 113 24.43 -10.27 -8.19
CA ALA A 113 23.86 -10.01 -9.50
C ALA A 113 24.13 -8.56 -9.96
N PRO A 114 24.45 -8.34 -11.24
CA PRO A 114 24.52 -6.98 -11.79
C PRO A 114 23.23 -6.21 -11.55
N VAL A 115 23.33 -4.89 -11.35
CA VAL A 115 22.16 -4.02 -11.10
C VAL A 115 21.11 -4.10 -12.21
N ASP A 116 21.53 -4.33 -13.45
CA ASP A 116 20.64 -4.50 -14.61
C ASP A 116 19.64 -5.64 -14.42
N VAL A 117 20.07 -6.74 -13.78
CA VAL A 117 19.18 -7.86 -13.44
C VAL A 117 18.11 -7.40 -12.45
N SER A 118 18.50 -6.68 -11.39
CA SER A 118 17.56 -6.17 -10.39
C SER A 118 16.54 -5.22 -11.02
N ILE A 119 16.99 -4.30 -11.89
CA ILE A 119 16.10 -3.38 -12.62
C ILE A 119 15.10 -4.15 -13.50
N ALA A 120 15.59 -5.16 -14.23
CA ALA A 120 14.75 -5.95 -15.14
C ALA A 120 13.64 -6.73 -14.41
N ILE A 121 13.92 -7.23 -13.19
CA ILE A 121 12.96 -8.04 -12.43
C ILE A 121 12.20 -7.27 -11.34
N THR A 122 12.50 -6.00 -11.11
CA THR A 122 11.78 -5.14 -10.17
C THR A 122 10.26 -5.20 -10.31
N PRO A 123 9.67 -5.21 -11.54
CA PRO A 123 8.22 -5.35 -11.72
C PRO A 123 7.61 -6.62 -11.12
N MET A 124 8.41 -7.63 -10.83
CA MET A 124 7.94 -8.88 -10.23
C MET A 124 7.38 -8.67 -8.81
N ASN A 125 7.77 -7.61 -8.11
CA ASN A 125 7.17 -7.26 -6.83
C ASN A 125 5.66 -7.00 -6.98
N SER A 126 5.23 -6.28 -8.03
CA SER A 126 3.81 -6.07 -8.31
C SER A 126 3.09 -7.33 -8.77
N PHE A 127 3.76 -8.18 -9.55
CA PHE A 127 3.23 -9.49 -9.92
C PHE A 127 2.95 -10.36 -8.69
N LEU A 128 3.88 -10.40 -7.74
CA LEU A 128 3.70 -11.14 -6.48
C LEU A 128 2.56 -10.54 -5.64
N ALA A 129 2.52 -9.21 -5.51
CA ALA A 129 1.45 -8.52 -4.79
C ALA A 129 0.07 -8.75 -5.39
N LEU A 130 -0.04 -8.76 -6.75
CA LEU A 130 -1.29 -9.08 -7.42
C LEU A 130 -1.77 -10.49 -7.08
N ASN A 131 -0.86 -11.49 -7.18
CA ASN A 131 -1.21 -12.87 -6.86
C ASN A 131 -1.66 -13.02 -5.40
N ASP A 132 -0.95 -12.37 -4.48
CA ASP A 132 -1.36 -12.35 -3.07
C ASP A 132 -2.78 -11.78 -2.91
N LEU A 133 -3.06 -10.62 -3.49
CA LEU A 133 -4.35 -9.94 -3.38
C LEU A 133 -5.51 -10.75 -3.95
N ILE A 134 -5.34 -11.38 -5.12
CA ILE A 134 -6.40 -12.14 -5.78
C ILE A 134 -6.82 -13.37 -4.95
N TRP A 135 -5.86 -14.01 -4.30
CA TRP A 135 -6.10 -15.22 -3.52
C TRP A 135 -6.39 -14.95 -2.03
N THR A 136 -6.41 -13.67 -1.60
CA THR A 136 -6.87 -13.31 -0.25
C THR A 136 -8.39 -13.18 -0.20
N PRO A 137 -9.01 -13.26 1.00
CA PRO A 137 -10.43 -12.95 1.15
C PRO A 137 -10.76 -11.45 1.02
N ILE A 138 -9.77 -10.56 0.90
CA ILE A 138 -9.94 -9.10 0.91
C ILE A 138 -10.92 -8.64 -0.17
N LEU A 139 -10.72 -9.08 -1.43
CA LEU A 139 -11.57 -8.67 -2.55
C LEU A 139 -13.00 -9.21 -2.45
N GLN A 140 -13.21 -10.32 -1.73
CA GLN A 140 -14.54 -10.87 -1.46
C GLN A 140 -15.24 -10.13 -0.32
N LYS A 141 -14.49 -9.79 0.74
CA LYS A 141 -15.00 -9.03 1.90
C LYS A 141 -15.30 -7.57 1.56
N PHE A 142 -14.46 -6.97 0.72
CA PHE A 142 -14.52 -5.56 0.35
C PHE A 142 -14.63 -5.41 -1.18
N PRO A 143 -15.79 -5.74 -1.79
CA PRO A 143 -15.93 -5.84 -3.25
C PRO A 143 -15.86 -4.49 -3.98
N LYS A 144 -15.92 -3.37 -3.27
CA LYS A 144 -15.78 -2.02 -3.85
C LYS A 144 -14.40 -1.42 -3.64
N ILE A 145 -13.48 -2.16 -2.99
CA ILE A 145 -12.12 -1.68 -2.77
C ILE A 145 -11.42 -1.39 -4.10
N ARG A 146 -10.64 -0.34 -4.13
CA ARG A 146 -9.79 -0.01 -5.28
C ARG A 146 -8.33 -0.05 -4.88
N ILE A 147 -7.54 -0.80 -5.63
CA ILE A 147 -6.11 -1.00 -5.38
C ILE A 147 -5.34 -0.60 -6.64
N ALA A 148 -4.26 0.14 -6.46
CA ALA A 148 -3.33 0.54 -7.50
C ALA A 148 -1.94 0.00 -7.19
N LEU A 149 -1.34 -0.70 -8.16
CA LEU A 149 0.05 -1.17 -8.09
C LEU A 149 0.93 -0.20 -8.87
N SER A 150 1.81 0.50 -8.17
CA SER A 150 2.65 1.57 -8.73
C SER A 150 4.03 1.07 -9.14
N GLU A 151 4.51 1.54 -10.29
CA GLU A 151 5.81 1.22 -10.92
C GLU A 151 6.03 -0.26 -11.28
N GLY A 152 5.02 -1.10 -11.19
CA GLY A 152 5.15 -2.54 -11.44
C GLY A 152 5.12 -2.97 -12.91
N GLY A 153 4.97 -2.04 -13.86
CA GLY A 153 4.74 -2.37 -15.25
C GLY A 153 3.42 -3.13 -15.47
N ILE A 154 3.12 -3.47 -16.70
CA ILE A 154 1.88 -4.17 -17.09
C ILE A 154 2.13 -5.38 -18.01
N GLY A 155 3.34 -5.57 -18.51
CA GLY A 155 3.67 -6.62 -19.49
C GLY A 155 3.47 -8.04 -18.97
N TRP A 156 3.48 -8.24 -17.67
CA TRP A 156 3.25 -9.53 -17.02
C TRP A 156 1.76 -9.88 -16.81
N ILE A 157 0.83 -8.93 -17.04
CA ILE A 157 -0.63 -9.15 -16.82
C ILE A 157 -1.17 -10.33 -17.65
N PRO A 158 -0.91 -10.43 -18.98
CA PRO A 158 -1.39 -11.56 -19.75
C PRO A 158 -0.90 -12.91 -19.21
N TYR A 159 0.36 -12.97 -18.78
CA TYR A 159 0.93 -14.18 -18.17
C TYR A 159 0.25 -14.50 -16.83
N ALA A 160 -0.01 -13.49 -15.99
CA ALA A 160 -0.71 -13.67 -14.73
C ALA A 160 -2.11 -14.28 -14.95
N LEU A 161 -2.88 -13.71 -15.89
CA LEU A 161 -4.22 -14.19 -16.21
C LEU A 161 -4.20 -15.63 -16.74
N GLU A 162 -3.28 -15.93 -17.68
CA GLU A 162 -3.10 -17.29 -18.17
C GLU A 162 -2.79 -18.28 -17.04
N ARG A 163 -1.91 -17.91 -16.11
CA ARG A 163 -1.57 -18.78 -14.97
C ARG A 163 -2.73 -18.98 -14.00
N MET A 164 -3.54 -17.98 -13.78
CA MET A 164 -4.72 -18.06 -12.91
C MET A 164 -5.81 -19.00 -13.48
N ASP A 165 -5.90 -19.12 -14.81
CA ASP A 165 -6.83 -20.04 -15.46
C ASP A 165 -6.51 -21.53 -15.21
N TYR A 166 -5.32 -21.84 -14.68
CA TYR A 166 -4.91 -23.21 -14.33
C TYR A 166 -5.20 -23.59 -12.86
N THR A 167 -5.73 -22.67 -12.05
CA THR A 167 -6.00 -22.89 -10.62
C THR A 167 -7.48 -22.90 -10.30
#